data_6bf6d95a95c76609bd64c5897913d758
#
_entry.id   6bf6d95a95c76609bd64c5897913d758
#
_cell.length_a   1.000
_cell.length_b   1.000
_cell.length_c   1.000
_cell.angle_alpha   90.00
_cell.angle_beta   90.00
_cell.angle_gamma   90.00
#
_symmetry.space_group_name_H-M   'P 1'
#
loop_
_entity.id
_entity.type
_entity.pdbx_description
1 polymer ?
#
loop_
_entity_poly.entity_id
_entity_poly.type
_entity_poly.pdbx_seq_one_letter_code
_entity_poly.pdbx_strand_id
1 'polypeptide(L)'
;MESLEQKYAQTLEVSNLSLKQRRVLLSSLKLFSEIGFENTTSSLIAERAGVSEGTVFSYFKTKEGILEAILSTFLEQVIPEVIADFSEKKFTVDQETFPFFLKNIVRDRLFFIQENQMHVKILLGRSFIDKNLSIHLGNIIVQSIIEPISPVLNQ
;
A
#
# COMPACT_ATOMS: atom_id res chain seq x y z
N MET A 1 -11.21 8.57 5.46
CA MET A 1 -9.81 8.05 5.53
C MET A 1 -9.16 8.33 4.19
N GLU A 2 -7.93 8.80 4.16
CA GLU A 2 -7.19 8.99 2.92
C GLU A 2 -6.97 7.67 2.19
N SER A 3 -7.05 7.69 0.84
CA SER A 3 -6.77 6.48 0.05
C SER A 3 -5.28 6.14 0.04
N LEU A 4 -4.95 4.87 -0.19
CA LEU A 4 -3.54 4.45 -0.35
C LEU A 4 -2.83 5.23 -1.47
N GLU A 5 -3.54 5.56 -2.55
CA GLU A 5 -2.98 6.36 -3.65
C GLU A 5 -2.62 7.78 -3.19
N GLN A 6 -3.50 8.43 -2.40
CA GLN A 6 -3.24 9.76 -1.88
C GLN A 6 -2.03 9.78 -0.94
N LYS A 7 -1.97 8.84 0.01
CA LYS A 7 -0.81 8.71 0.91
C LYS A 7 0.48 8.43 0.14
N TYR A 8 0.43 7.56 -0.86
CA TYR A 8 1.57 7.29 -1.72
C TYR A 8 2.04 8.55 -2.46
N ALA A 9 1.12 9.32 -3.03
CA ALA A 9 1.46 10.57 -3.71
C ALA A 9 2.14 11.58 -2.77
N GLN A 10 1.61 11.77 -1.56
CA GLN A 10 2.21 12.64 -0.53
C GLN A 10 3.61 12.16 -0.11
N THR A 11 3.78 10.85 0.09
CA THR A 11 5.07 10.25 0.41
C THR A 11 6.10 10.56 -0.69
N LEU A 12 5.71 10.46 -1.95
CA LEU A 12 6.59 10.80 -3.06
C LEU A 12 6.91 12.31 -3.12
N GLU A 13 6.00 13.19 -2.71
CA GLU A 13 6.25 14.65 -2.72
C GLU A 13 7.37 15.07 -1.79
N VAL A 14 7.50 14.41 -0.63
CA VAL A 14 8.56 14.69 0.36
C VAL A 14 9.82 13.86 0.12
N SER A 15 9.81 12.95 -0.85
CA SER A 15 10.97 12.12 -1.19
C SER A 15 12.05 12.90 -1.96
N ASN A 16 13.28 12.37 -1.97
CA ASN A 16 14.39 12.92 -2.75
C ASN A 16 14.32 12.60 -4.26
N LEU A 17 13.21 12.04 -4.74
CA LEU A 17 13.03 11.70 -6.14
C LEU A 17 12.77 12.95 -6.99
N SER A 18 13.33 12.96 -8.20
CA SER A 18 13.04 14.02 -9.18
C SER A 18 11.56 14.01 -9.58
N LEU A 19 11.05 15.15 -10.03
CA LEU A 19 9.67 15.26 -10.52
C LEU A 19 9.34 14.20 -11.60
N LYS A 20 10.29 13.91 -12.49
CA LYS A 20 10.09 12.90 -13.55
C LYS A 20 9.97 11.48 -12.95
N GLN A 21 10.79 11.13 -11.96
CA GLN A 21 10.69 9.84 -11.27
C GLN A 21 9.36 9.68 -10.55
N ARG A 22 8.92 10.71 -9.80
CA ARG A 22 7.61 10.71 -9.12
C ARG A 22 6.46 10.50 -10.11
N ARG A 23 6.47 11.22 -11.25
CA ARG A 23 5.46 11.07 -12.30
C ARG A 23 5.45 9.65 -12.90
N VAL A 24 6.61 9.05 -13.11
CA VAL A 24 6.70 7.66 -13.58
C VAL A 24 6.09 6.69 -12.57
N LEU A 25 6.44 6.81 -11.28
CA LEU A 25 5.92 5.94 -10.23
C LEU A 25 4.40 6.07 -10.07
N LEU A 26 3.85 7.29 -10.03
CA LEU A 26 2.41 7.53 -9.93
C LEU A 26 1.65 7.01 -11.15
N SER A 27 2.18 7.25 -12.35
CA SER A 27 1.56 6.76 -13.59
C SER A 27 1.58 5.23 -13.66
N SER A 28 2.68 4.62 -13.20
CA SER A 28 2.82 3.16 -13.15
C SER A 28 1.86 2.53 -12.15
N LEU A 29 1.74 3.10 -10.94
CA LEU A 29 0.80 2.63 -9.94
C LEU A 29 -0.63 2.63 -10.48
N LYS A 30 -1.04 3.71 -11.14
CA LYS A 30 -2.36 3.82 -11.78
C LYS A 30 -2.56 2.77 -12.86
N LEU A 31 -1.62 2.63 -13.79
CA LEU A 31 -1.71 1.64 -14.86
C LEU A 31 -1.75 0.21 -14.32
N PHE A 32 -0.90 -0.12 -13.34
CA PHE A 32 -0.91 -1.44 -12.70
C PHE A 32 -2.23 -1.75 -12.00
N SER A 33 -2.88 -0.74 -11.41
CA SER A 33 -4.18 -0.91 -10.78
C SER A 33 -5.33 -1.00 -11.77
N GLU A 34 -5.32 -0.22 -12.85
CA GLU A 34 -6.40 -0.13 -13.85
C GLU A 34 -6.42 -1.33 -14.80
N ILE A 35 -5.27 -1.67 -15.40
CA ILE A 35 -5.16 -2.69 -16.45
C ILE A 35 -4.28 -3.89 -16.07
N GLY A 36 -3.68 -3.86 -14.87
CA GLY A 36 -2.80 -4.91 -14.37
C GLY A 36 -1.34 -4.76 -14.81
N PHE A 37 -0.45 -5.39 -14.05
CA PHE A 37 0.99 -5.33 -14.29
C PHE A 37 1.37 -5.90 -15.67
N GLU A 38 0.84 -7.07 -16.03
CA GLU A 38 1.19 -7.77 -17.27
C GLU A 38 0.81 -6.97 -18.53
N ASN A 39 -0.35 -6.30 -18.50
CA ASN A 39 -0.85 -5.50 -19.62
C ASN A 39 -0.24 -4.10 -19.72
N THR A 40 0.53 -3.68 -18.72
CA THR A 40 1.20 -2.38 -18.71
C THR A 40 2.53 -2.48 -19.44
N THR A 41 2.78 -1.56 -20.38
CA THR A 41 4.04 -1.43 -21.11
C THR A 41 4.81 -0.19 -20.68
N SER A 42 6.14 -0.19 -20.91
CA SER A 42 6.97 0.99 -20.65
C SER A 42 6.53 2.19 -21.49
N SER A 43 6.03 1.95 -22.69
CA SER A 43 5.50 3.00 -23.57
C SER A 43 4.26 3.67 -22.98
N LEU A 44 3.30 2.89 -22.48
CA LEU A 44 2.11 3.41 -21.78
C LEU A 44 2.48 4.22 -20.53
N ILE A 45 3.47 3.73 -19.77
CA ILE A 45 3.98 4.45 -18.59
C ILE A 45 4.59 5.79 -19.01
N ALA A 46 5.45 5.79 -20.01
CA ALA A 46 6.11 7.00 -20.51
C ALA A 46 5.10 8.02 -21.02
N GLU A 47 4.11 7.59 -21.81
CA GLU A 47 3.03 8.42 -22.32
C GLU A 47 2.24 9.07 -21.17
N ARG A 48 1.74 8.27 -20.22
CA ARG A 48 0.96 8.76 -19.07
C ARG A 48 1.79 9.68 -18.17
N ALA A 49 3.07 9.38 -17.96
CA ALA A 49 3.99 10.19 -17.15
C ALA A 49 4.45 11.48 -17.88
N GLY A 50 4.21 11.59 -19.19
CA GLY A 50 4.68 12.71 -20.02
C GLY A 50 6.20 12.80 -20.08
N VAL A 51 6.87 11.64 -20.25
CA VAL A 51 8.32 11.51 -20.41
C VAL A 51 8.63 10.60 -21.61
N SER A 52 9.90 10.53 -22.04
CA SER A 52 10.29 9.55 -23.03
C SER A 52 10.46 8.16 -22.42
N GLU A 53 10.28 7.10 -23.21
CA GLU A 53 10.55 5.71 -22.77
C GLU A 53 11.99 5.55 -22.28
N GLY A 54 12.97 6.19 -22.94
CA GLY A 54 14.36 6.22 -22.50
C GLY A 54 14.53 6.83 -21.11
N THR A 55 13.70 7.80 -20.72
CA THR A 55 13.69 8.34 -19.35
C THR A 55 13.22 7.30 -18.35
N VAL A 56 12.17 6.54 -18.66
CA VAL A 56 11.67 5.45 -17.80
C VAL A 56 12.76 4.41 -17.57
N PHE A 57 13.40 3.93 -18.64
CA PHE A 57 14.50 2.96 -18.57
C PHE A 57 15.73 3.50 -17.86
N SER A 58 16.05 4.78 -18.02
CA SER A 58 17.19 5.41 -17.33
C SER A 58 17.02 5.33 -15.80
N TYR A 59 15.81 5.54 -15.28
CA TYR A 59 15.56 5.56 -13.85
C TYR A 59 15.34 4.18 -13.24
N PHE A 60 14.58 3.32 -13.90
CA PHE A 60 14.07 2.09 -13.28
C PHE A 60 14.53 0.81 -13.96
N LYS A 61 15.23 0.89 -15.08
CA LYS A 61 15.79 -0.22 -15.87
C LYS A 61 14.73 -1.16 -16.46
N THR A 62 13.78 -1.64 -15.65
CA THR A 62 12.74 -2.59 -16.05
C THR A 62 11.38 -2.20 -15.46
N LYS A 63 10.31 -2.79 -15.97
CA LYS A 63 8.96 -2.67 -15.42
C LYS A 63 8.89 -3.26 -14.00
N GLU A 64 9.60 -4.35 -13.77
CA GLU A 64 9.79 -4.98 -12.46
C GLU A 64 10.48 -4.02 -11.48
N GLY A 65 11.52 -3.31 -11.91
CA GLY A 65 12.19 -2.29 -11.09
C GLY A 65 11.29 -1.13 -10.68
N ILE A 66 10.34 -0.74 -11.54
CA ILE A 66 9.29 0.23 -11.17
C ILE A 66 8.38 -0.36 -10.09
N LEU A 67 7.94 -1.61 -10.27
CA LEU A 67 7.08 -2.29 -9.29
C LEU A 67 7.78 -2.44 -7.94
N GLU A 68 9.05 -2.82 -7.92
CA GLU A 68 9.86 -2.92 -6.70
C GLU A 68 9.96 -1.56 -5.98
N ALA A 69 10.20 -0.47 -6.71
CA ALA A 69 10.24 0.87 -6.12
C ALA A 69 8.88 1.28 -5.52
N ILE A 70 7.77 0.94 -6.18
CA ILE A 70 6.42 1.16 -5.67
C ILE A 70 6.20 0.36 -4.38
N LEU A 71 6.50 -0.94 -4.39
CA LEU A 71 6.29 -1.84 -3.25
C LEU A 71 7.15 -1.43 -2.04
N SER A 72 8.43 -1.10 -2.27
CA SER A 72 9.33 -0.61 -1.23
C SER A 72 8.77 0.64 -0.54
N THR A 73 8.32 1.63 -1.32
CA THR A 73 7.70 2.84 -0.77
C THR A 73 6.43 2.53 0.04
N PHE A 74 5.58 1.62 -0.46
CA PHE A 74 4.40 1.19 0.30
C PHE A 74 4.77 0.55 1.63
N LEU A 75 5.71 -0.39 1.63
CA LEU A 75 6.08 -1.15 2.82
C LEU A 75 6.81 -0.31 3.87
N GLU A 76 7.71 0.55 3.42
CA GLU A 76 8.59 1.29 4.31
C GLU A 76 7.98 2.59 4.84
N GLN A 77 7.04 3.18 4.11
CA GLN A 77 6.53 4.51 4.41
C GLN A 77 5.00 4.56 4.52
N VAL A 78 4.27 4.14 3.48
CA VAL A 78 2.81 4.32 3.43
C VAL A 78 2.09 3.43 4.44
N ILE A 79 2.43 2.15 4.50
CA ILE A 79 1.76 1.20 5.39
C ILE A 79 2.00 1.48 6.87
N PRO A 80 3.23 1.81 7.33
CA PRO A 80 3.45 2.24 8.72
C PRO A 80 2.59 3.44 9.13
N GLU A 81 2.40 4.44 8.25
CA GLU A 81 1.50 5.56 8.53
C GLU A 81 0.05 5.12 8.67
N VAL A 82 -0.42 4.24 7.77
CA VAL A 82 -1.79 3.68 7.84
C VAL A 82 -2.02 2.92 9.15
N ILE A 83 -0.99 2.20 9.63
CA ILE A 83 -1.05 1.49 10.91
C ILE A 83 -1.07 2.49 12.08
N ALA A 84 -0.22 3.52 12.04
CA ALA A 84 -0.17 4.55 13.08
C ALA A 84 -1.52 5.27 13.20
N ASP A 85 -2.11 5.72 12.10
CA ASP A 85 -3.44 6.35 12.06
C ASP A 85 -4.54 5.46 12.66
N PHE A 86 -4.39 4.14 12.51
CA PHE A 86 -5.32 3.19 13.10
C PHE A 86 -5.09 2.99 14.60
N SER A 87 -3.83 2.90 15.02
CA SER A 87 -3.44 2.67 16.42
C SER A 87 -3.72 3.88 17.31
N GLU A 88 -3.71 5.10 16.77
CA GLU A 88 -4.05 6.32 17.50
C GLU A 88 -5.53 6.39 17.92
N LYS A 89 -6.40 5.64 17.25
CA LYS A 89 -7.78 5.43 17.72
C LYS A 89 -7.73 4.56 18.97
N LYS A 90 -7.44 5.18 20.15
CA LYS A 90 -7.38 4.49 21.44
C LYS A 90 -8.71 3.80 21.74
N PHE A 91 -8.69 2.50 21.64
CA PHE A 91 -9.81 1.65 22.00
C PHE A 91 -9.66 1.22 23.46
N THR A 92 -10.34 1.90 24.38
CA THR A 92 -10.60 1.35 25.71
C THR A 92 -11.77 0.39 25.57
N VAL A 93 -11.48 -0.90 25.57
CA VAL A 93 -12.50 -1.95 25.37
C VAL A 93 -12.67 -2.69 26.71
N ASP A 94 -13.89 -2.65 27.26
CA ASP A 94 -14.31 -3.56 28.30
C ASP A 94 -14.95 -4.83 27.67
N GLN A 95 -15.16 -5.86 28.48
CA GLN A 95 -15.69 -7.15 28.01
C GLN A 95 -17.11 -7.04 27.43
N GLU A 96 -17.94 -6.12 27.91
CA GLU A 96 -19.32 -5.95 27.44
C GLU A 96 -19.37 -5.30 26.05
N THR A 97 -18.41 -4.42 25.74
CA THR A 97 -18.33 -3.69 24.46
C THR A 97 -17.49 -4.41 23.40
N PHE A 98 -16.76 -5.49 23.75
CA PHE A 98 -15.86 -6.22 22.87
C PHE A 98 -16.50 -6.69 21.55
N PRO A 99 -17.69 -7.32 21.52
CA PRO A 99 -18.32 -7.75 20.27
C PRO A 99 -18.62 -6.58 19.33
N PHE A 100 -19.06 -5.45 19.88
CA PHE A 100 -19.33 -4.25 19.13
C PHE A 100 -18.04 -3.62 18.59
N PHE A 101 -17.01 -3.58 19.40
CA PHE A 101 -15.67 -3.13 19.03
C PHE A 101 -15.10 -3.97 17.88
N LEU A 102 -15.12 -5.31 18.01
CA LEU A 102 -14.64 -6.22 16.96
C LEU A 102 -15.40 -6.04 15.66
N LYS A 103 -16.73 -5.90 15.72
CA LYS A 103 -17.56 -5.64 14.54
C LYS A 103 -17.15 -4.33 13.84
N ASN A 104 -16.86 -3.29 14.60
CA ASN A 104 -16.44 -2.00 14.04
C ASN A 104 -15.06 -2.08 13.41
N ILE A 105 -14.09 -2.76 14.03
CA ILE A 105 -12.76 -3.00 13.43
C ILE A 105 -12.90 -3.76 12.11
N VAL A 106 -13.60 -4.87 12.11
CA VAL A 106 -13.77 -5.71 10.91
C VAL A 106 -14.43 -4.89 9.80
N ARG A 107 -15.49 -4.14 10.12
CA ARG A 107 -16.17 -3.28 9.14
C ARG A 107 -15.24 -2.21 8.57
N ASP A 108 -14.47 -1.53 9.42
CA ASP A 108 -13.52 -0.51 9.01
C ASP A 108 -12.42 -1.09 8.10
N ARG A 109 -11.91 -2.29 8.43
CA ARG A 109 -10.90 -2.97 7.59
C ARG A 109 -11.47 -3.43 6.25
N LEU A 110 -12.69 -3.98 6.23
CA LEU A 110 -13.36 -4.35 4.98
C LEU A 110 -13.62 -3.13 4.09
N PHE A 111 -14.08 -2.03 4.68
CA PHE A 111 -14.27 -0.78 3.94
C PHE A 111 -12.95 -0.25 3.36
N PHE A 112 -11.88 -0.23 4.18
CA PHE A 112 -10.54 0.17 3.72
C PHE A 112 -10.05 -0.70 2.56
N ILE A 113 -10.21 -2.03 2.65
CA ILE A 113 -9.83 -2.95 1.57
C ILE A 113 -10.66 -2.69 0.32
N GLN A 114 -11.96 -2.45 0.45
CA GLN A 114 -12.86 -2.17 -0.66
C GLN A 114 -12.48 -0.87 -1.39
N GLU A 115 -12.22 0.21 -0.65
CA GLU A 115 -11.79 1.50 -1.21
C GLU A 115 -10.42 1.42 -1.89
N ASN A 116 -9.55 0.52 -1.43
CA ASN A 116 -8.18 0.38 -1.91
C ASN A 116 -7.93 -0.96 -2.63
N GLN A 117 -8.99 -1.64 -3.09
CA GLN A 117 -8.94 -3.02 -3.60
C GLN A 117 -7.87 -3.23 -4.69
N MET A 118 -7.68 -2.25 -5.57
CA MET A 118 -6.73 -2.36 -6.68
C MET A 118 -5.28 -2.34 -6.18
N HIS A 119 -4.96 -1.49 -5.21
CA HIS A 119 -3.63 -1.40 -4.58
C HIS A 119 -3.35 -2.62 -3.71
N VAL A 120 -4.35 -3.04 -2.93
CA VAL A 120 -4.28 -4.27 -2.12
C VAL A 120 -4.05 -5.50 -3.01
N LYS A 121 -4.70 -5.58 -4.19
CA LYS A 121 -4.49 -6.65 -5.16
C LYS A 121 -3.04 -6.72 -5.67
N ILE A 122 -2.41 -5.57 -5.94
CA ILE A 122 -1.00 -5.51 -6.36
C ILE A 122 -0.10 -6.05 -5.25
N LEU A 123 -0.30 -5.57 -4.00
CA LEU A 123 0.49 -5.98 -2.84
C LEU A 123 0.33 -7.48 -2.56
N LEU A 124 -0.90 -7.98 -2.47
CA LEU A 124 -1.19 -9.39 -2.22
C LEU A 124 -0.72 -10.29 -3.37
N GLY A 125 -0.99 -9.91 -4.62
CA GLY A 125 -0.56 -10.70 -5.78
C GLY A 125 0.95 -10.93 -5.80
N ARG A 126 1.73 -9.92 -5.43
CA ARG A 126 3.19 -10.04 -5.37
C ARG A 126 3.67 -10.83 -4.15
N SER A 127 2.96 -10.76 -3.01
CA SER A 127 3.33 -11.49 -1.79
C SER A 127 3.31 -13.02 -1.95
N PHE A 128 2.54 -13.56 -2.88
CA PHE A 128 2.55 -14.99 -3.17
C PHE A 128 3.86 -15.47 -3.84
N ILE A 129 4.61 -14.54 -4.42
CA ILE A 129 5.86 -14.84 -5.15
C ILE A 129 7.07 -14.41 -4.32
N ASP A 130 6.96 -13.31 -3.57
CA ASP A 130 8.03 -12.73 -2.78
C ASP A 130 7.86 -13.07 -1.30
N LYS A 131 8.75 -13.92 -0.77
CA LYS A 131 8.72 -14.38 0.62
C LYS A 131 8.94 -13.24 1.62
N ASN A 132 9.81 -12.28 1.30
CA ASN A 132 10.09 -11.16 2.20
C ASN A 132 8.88 -10.23 2.30
N LEU A 133 8.23 -9.96 1.17
CA LEU A 133 6.99 -9.21 1.12
C LEU A 133 5.87 -9.94 1.91
N SER A 134 5.77 -11.26 1.76
CA SER A 134 4.80 -12.08 2.51
C SER A 134 4.98 -11.98 4.02
N ILE A 135 6.22 -12.10 4.51
CA ILE A 135 6.56 -11.97 5.93
C ILE A 135 6.22 -10.56 6.43
N HIS A 136 6.57 -9.55 5.65
CA HIS A 136 6.31 -8.16 6.02
C HIS A 136 4.82 -7.85 6.14
N LEU A 137 4.02 -8.28 5.16
CA LEU A 137 2.56 -8.15 5.22
C LEU A 137 1.95 -8.95 6.38
N GLY A 138 2.49 -10.15 6.68
CA GLY A 138 2.08 -10.92 7.86
C GLY A 138 2.32 -10.17 9.17
N ASN A 139 3.48 -9.56 9.34
CA ASN A 139 3.79 -8.72 10.51
C ASN A 139 2.83 -7.52 10.63
N ILE A 140 2.52 -6.88 9.50
CA ILE A 140 1.54 -5.79 9.44
C ILE A 140 0.18 -6.24 9.96
N ILE A 141 -0.32 -7.41 9.53
CA ILE A 141 -1.60 -7.96 10.00
C ILE A 141 -1.56 -8.21 11.51
N VAL A 142 -0.48 -8.80 12.02
CA VAL A 142 -0.31 -9.04 13.46
C VAL A 142 -0.38 -7.73 14.23
N GLN A 143 0.42 -6.74 13.85
CA GLN A 143 0.47 -5.44 14.53
C GLN A 143 -0.84 -4.65 14.43
N SER A 144 -1.49 -4.67 13.28
CA SER A 144 -2.69 -3.85 13.03
C SER A 144 -3.98 -4.47 13.55
N ILE A 145 -4.03 -5.80 13.70
CA ILE A 145 -5.26 -6.53 14.06
C ILE A 145 -5.08 -7.31 15.34
N ILE A 146 -4.03 -8.12 15.44
CA ILE A 146 -3.89 -9.08 16.56
C ILE A 146 -3.45 -8.36 17.85
N GLU A 147 -2.42 -7.53 17.78
CA GLU A 147 -1.91 -6.82 18.97
C GLU A 147 -2.95 -5.94 19.65
N PRO A 148 -3.77 -5.12 18.95
CA PRO A 148 -4.79 -4.29 19.57
C PRO A 148 -5.89 -5.08 20.32
N ILE A 149 -6.17 -6.31 19.89
CA ILE A 149 -7.19 -7.16 20.53
C ILE A 149 -6.62 -8.14 21.56
N SER A 150 -5.32 -8.37 21.54
CA SER A 150 -4.63 -9.33 22.45
C SER A 150 -4.91 -9.08 23.94
N PRO A 151 -4.95 -7.86 24.49
CA PRO A 151 -5.25 -7.62 25.91
C PRO A 151 -6.64 -8.10 26.32
N VAL A 152 -7.60 -8.10 25.39
CA VAL A 152 -8.99 -8.52 25.66
C VAL A 152 -9.16 -10.02 25.53
N LEU A 153 -8.35 -10.67 24.67
CA LEU A 153 -8.39 -12.13 24.48
C LEU A 153 -7.71 -12.90 25.63
N ASN A 154 -6.85 -12.25 26.41
CA ASN A 154 -6.08 -12.86 27.51
C ASN A 154 -6.70 -12.64 28.90
N GLN A 155 -7.90 -12.09 28.98
CA GLN A 155 -8.70 -11.94 30.20
C GLN A 155 -9.74 -13.07 30.30
#